data_5ac23c0d903a4824e17cfcfd10284404
#
_entry.id   5ac23c0d903a4824e17cfcfd10284404
#
_cell.length_a   1.000
_cell.length_b   1.000
_cell.length_c   1.000
_cell.angle_alpha   90.00
_cell.angle_beta   90.00
_cell.angle_gamma   90.00
#
_symmetry.space_group_name_H-M   'P 1'
#
loop_
_entity.id
_entity.type
_entity.pdbx_description
1 polymer ?
#
loop_
_entity_poly.entity_id
_entity_poly.type
_entity_poly.pdbx_seq_one_letter_code
_entity_poly.pdbx_strand_id
1 'polypeptide(L)'
;MSRPPRIELPGALHHVSWRALERSPLFRDDVDRERFLADLGRTASERGWIVHAYALLGSTVEVLVETPAPNLSPGMRALGGRYAQAFNRRHGRGGPLIDGRFRSLLIDPGTAFLDAVRVVALAPVRARLARAALDWRWSSAPATAGLAERPSWLTVDATLRRLSPARPRARERFRRLVSDTRNIRPLRERALSRLVVGSAEFAREVRLRLAAPRPPSDRPRPGAVELSRVRAAVASRFGVAEPALVRAGAHEAKVAAIWLSRRLTGLSGREVGEAFGVRPARVSNVLGDVRTGRWRALRPTLEEMEKRLLAENE
;
A
#
# COMPACT_ATOMS: atom_id res chain seq x y z
N MET A 1 -0.24 -18.48 15.58
CA MET A 1 -0.98 -17.25 15.94
C MET A 1 -1.11 -16.34 14.72
N SER A 2 -2.32 -16.01 14.31
CA SER A 2 -2.55 -15.06 13.20
C SER A 2 -2.06 -13.67 13.62
N ARG A 3 -1.29 -12.99 12.73
CA ARG A 3 -0.87 -11.60 12.98
C ARG A 3 -2.10 -10.68 12.93
N PRO A 4 -2.22 -9.70 13.84
CA PRO A 4 -3.36 -8.79 13.87
C PRO A 4 -3.53 -8.07 12.53
N PRO A 5 -4.78 -7.70 12.16
CA PRO A 5 -5.05 -6.89 10.99
C PRO A 5 -4.33 -5.55 11.12
N ARG A 6 -3.92 -4.98 9.97
CA ARG A 6 -3.32 -3.64 9.95
C ARG A 6 -4.37 -2.58 10.17
N ILE A 7 -3.96 -1.51 10.83
CA ILE A 7 -4.77 -0.31 10.94
C ILE A 7 -4.66 0.43 9.60
N GLU A 8 -5.75 0.58 8.89
CA GLU A 8 -5.86 1.35 7.65
C GLU A 8 -7.01 2.34 7.79
N LEU A 9 -6.68 3.57 8.13
CA LEU A 9 -7.64 4.67 8.30
C LEU A 9 -7.34 5.76 7.26
N PRO A 10 -8.37 6.48 6.77
CA PRO A 10 -8.15 7.66 5.93
C PRO A 10 -7.32 8.72 6.67
N GLY A 11 -6.36 9.34 5.98
CA GLY A 11 -5.47 10.35 6.56
C GLY A 11 -4.45 9.80 7.56
N ALA A 12 -4.27 8.49 7.62
CA ALA A 12 -3.37 7.87 8.59
C ALA A 12 -1.90 8.04 8.20
N LEU A 13 -1.08 8.44 9.17
CA LEU A 13 0.36 8.52 9.06
C LEU A 13 0.98 7.20 9.50
N HIS A 14 1.74 6.57 8.63
CA HIS A 14 2.35 5.27 8.87
C HIS A 14 3.88 5.34 8.80
N HIS A 15 4.56 4.77 9.79
CA HIS A 15 5.93 4.32 9.64
C HIS A 15 5.92 2.89 9.12
N VAL A 16 6.43 2.69 7.93
CA VAL A 16 6.48 1.39 7.25
C VAL A 16 7.91 0.91 7.18
N SER A 17 8.13 -0.36 7.48
CA SER A 17 9.43 -0.99 7.28
C SER A 17 9.31 -2.34 6.56
N TRP A 18 10.24 -2.56 5.63
CA TRP A 18 10.49 -3.83 4.97
C TRP A 18 11.87 -4.37 5.32
N ARG A 19 11.96 -5.70 5.36
CA ARG A 19 13.24 -6.40 5.49
C ARG A 19 13.39 -7.37 4.33
N ALA A 20 14.62 -7.53 3.85
CA ALA A 20 14.97 -8.61 2.95
C ALA A 20 14.76 -9.97 3.62
N LEU A 21 14.49 -10.98 2.81
CA LEU A 21 14.59 -12.37 3.24
C LEU A 21 16.03 -12.65 3.71
N GLU A 22 16.19 -13.51 4.73
CA GLU A 22 17.48 -13.80 5.36
C GLU A 22 18.60 -13.95 4.34
N ARG A 23 19.75 -13.29 4.63
CA ARG A 23 20.99 -13.29 3.86
C ARG A 23 20.91 -12.69 2.44
N SER A 24 19.80 -12.07 2.05
CA SER A 24 19.71 -11.38 0.77
C SER A 24 19.71 -9.87 0.98
N PRO A 25 20.54 -9.09 0.28
CA PRO A 25 20.41 -7.63 0.29
C PRO A 25 19.14 -7.23 -0.48
N LEU A 26 18.45 -6.16 -0.01
CA LEU A 26 17.39 -5.53 -0.80
C LEU A 26 17.97 -4.77 -2.00
N PHE A 27 19.18 -4.29 -1.87
CA PHE A 27 19.89 -3.49 -2.87
C PHE A 27 21.32 -4.02 -3.00
N ARG A 28 21.73 -4.44 -4.19
CA ARG A 28 23.11 -4.84 -4.46
C ARG A 28 23.97 -3.63 -4.84
N ASP A 29 23.35 -2.65 -5.51
CA ASP A 29 24.03 -1.43 -6.00
C ASP A 29 23.06 -0.24 -6.05
N ASP A 30 23.54 0.85 -6.61
CA ASP A 30 22.78 2.11 -6.71
C ASP A 30 21.64 2.03 -7.72
N VAL A 31 21.77 1.22 -8.78
CA VAL A 31 20.70 1.00 -9.78
C VAL A 31 19.47 0.37 -9.12
N ASP A 32 19.67 -0.56 -8.19
CA ASP A 32 18.57 -1.15 -7.42
C ASP A 32 17.88 -0.11 -6.53
N ARG A 33 18.66 0.78 -5.91
CA ARG A 33 18.10 1.85 -5.05
C ARG A 33 17.34 2.88 -5.87
N GLU A 34 17.88 3.31 -7.00
CA GLU A 34 17.21 4.22 -7.94
C GLU A 34 15.89 3.61 -8.44
N ARG A 35 15.92 2.34 -8.81
CA ARG A 35 14.72 1.62 -9.22
C ARG A 35 13.68 1.58 -8.12
N PHE A 36 14.07 1.32 -6.87
CA PHE A 36 13.14 1.32 -5.75
C PHE A 36 12.50 2.69 -5.53
N LEU A 37 13.30 3.78 -5.58
CA LEU A 37 12.80 5.15 -5.44
C LEU A 37 11.84 5.53 -6.57
N ALA A 38 12.10 5.12 -7.81
CA ALA A 38 11.20 5.32 -8.93
C ALA A 38 9.86 4.56 -8.72
N ASP A 39 9.91 3.30 -8.27
CA ASP A 39 8.73 2.50 -7.96
C ASP A 39 7.94 3.06 -6.75
N LEU A 40 8.63 3.63 -5.74
CA LEU A 40 8.01 4.32 -4.61
C LEU A 40 7.29 5.59 -5.06
N GLY A 41 7.94 6.44 -5.86
CA GLY A 41 7.34 7.65 -6.41
C GLY A 41 6.12 7.35 -7.27
N ARG A 42 6.22 6.35 -8.14
CA ARG A 42 5.10 5.86 -8.94
C ARG A 42 3.93 5.38 -8.05
N THR A 43 4.23 4.61 -6.99
CA THR A 43 3.20 4.15 -6.06
C THR A 43 2.56 5.30 -5.31
N ALA A 44 3.35 6.29 -4.88
CA ALA A 44 2.85 7.47 -4.20
C ALA A 44 1.86 8.23 -5.10
N SER A 45 2.21 8.46 -6.36
CA SER A 45 1.33 9.10 -7.34
C SER A 45 0.06 8.29 -7.61
N GLU A 46 0.17 6.98 -7.91
CA GLU A 46 -0.96 6.10 -8.22
C GLU A 46 -1.96 5.96 -7.05
N ARG A 47 -1.49 6.13 -5.80
CA ARG A 47 -2.28 5.91 -4.57
C ARG A 47 -2.64 7.18 -3.83
N GLY A 48 -2.16 8.33 -4.30
CA GLY A 48 -2.31 9.60 -3.61
C GLY A 48 -1.56 9.65 -2.28
N TRP A 49 -0.46 8.93 -2.13
CA TRP A 49 0.33 8.92 -0.90
C TRP A 49 1.15 10.18 -0.75
N ILE A 50 1.28 10.64 0.49
CA ILE A 50 2.15 11.75 0.86
C ILE A 50 3.37 11.16 1.59
N VAL A 51 4.51 11.10 0.91
CA VAL A 51 5.75 10.56 1.48
C VAL A 51 6.52 11.68 2.17
N HIS A 52 6.72 11.55 3.48
CA HIS A 52 7.38 12.56 4.31
C HIS A 52 8.86 12.28 4.55
N ALA A 53 9.23 11.01 4.69
CA ALA A 53 10.62 10.59 4.86
C ALA A 53 10.82 9.16 4.37
N TYR A 54 12.06 8.86 3.96
CA TYR A 54 12.49 7.49 3.64
C TYR A 54 13.98 7.29 3.96
N ALA A 55 14.36 6.03 4.16
CA ALA A 55 15.75 5.59 4.21
C ALA A 55 15.87 4.19 3.60
N LEU A 56 16.73 4.04 2.61
CA LEU A 56 17.09 2.76 2.00
C LEU A 56 18.39 2.28 2.65
N LEU A 57 18.31 1.17 3.37
CA LEU A 57 19.46 0.54 4.02
C LEU A 57 19.90 -0.68 3.21
N GLY A 58 20.88 -1.43 3.66
CA GLY A 58 21.35 -2.61 2.90
C GLY A 58 20.28 -3.71 2.76
N SER A 59 19.63 -4.05 3.87
CA SER A 59 18.62 -5.12 3.94
C SER A 59 17.24 -4.66 4.43
N THR A 60 17.07 -3.37 4.64
CA THR A 60 15.84 -2.80 5.20
C THR A 60 15.49 -1.48 4.52
N VAL A 61 14.21 -1.20 4.39
CA VAL A 61 13.67 0.10 3.97
C VAL A 61 12.78 0.63 5.09
N GLU A 62 12.91 1.91 5.40
CA GLU A 62 12.00 2.63 6.28
C GLU A 62 11.36 3.79 5.49
N VAL A 63 10.03 3.93 5.60
CA VAL A 63 9.26 5.00 4.94
C VAL A 63 8.25 5.58 5.92
N LEU A 64 8.18 6.91 6.00
CA LEU A 64 7.10 7.62 6.67
C LEU A 64 6.14 8.14 5.62
N VAL A 65 4.92 7.63 5.60
CA VAL A 65 3.92 7.88 4.57
C VAL A 65 2.55 8.15 5.17
N GLU A 66 1.88 9.17 4.68
CA GLU A 66 0.47 9.44 4.96
C GLU A 66 -0.38 8.90 3.81
N THR A 67 -1.50 8.24 4.16
CA THR A 67 -2.42 7.64 3.20
C THR A 67 -3.78 8.33 3.30
N PRO A 68 -4.10 9.32 2.42
CA PRO A 68 -5.40 9.98 2.43
C PRO A 68 -6.57 9.02 2.30
N ALA A 69 -6.41 7.96 1.52
CA ALA A 69 -7.33 6.83 1.46
C ALA A 69 -6.75 5.61 2.19
N PRO A 70 -7.59 4.70 2.75
CA PRO A 70 -7.14 3.49 3.47
C PRO A 70 -6.59 2.43 2.50
N ASN A 71 -5.48 2.73 1.83
CA ASN A 71 -4.91 1.95 0.73
C ASN A 71 -3.44 1.54 0.92
N LEU A 72 -2.95 1.55 2.18
CA LEU A 72 -1.56 1.20 2.48
C LEU A 72 -1.21 -0.22 1.99
N SER A 73 -2.00 -1.24 2.36
CA SER A 73 -1.70 -2.63 2.00
C SER A 73 -1.70 -2.89 0.49
N PRO A 74 -2.68 -2.43 -0.30
CA PRO A 74 -2.62 -2.59 -1.75
C PRO A 74 -1.48 -1.81 -2.39
N GLY A 75 -1.13 -0.63 -1.88
CA GLY A 75 0.01 0.14 -2.38
C GLY A 75 1.35 -0.54 -2.10
N MET A 76 1.55 -1.00 -0.86
CA MET A 76 2.77 -1.73 -0.48
C MET A 76 2.93 -3.06 -1.25
N ARG A 77 1.82 -3.75 -1.53
CA ARG A 77 1.85 -4.96 -2.37
C ARG A 77 2.28 -4.64 -3.80
N ALA A 78 1.76 -3.56 -4.37
CA ALA A 78 2.11 -3.11 -5.72
C ALA A 78 3.60 -2.70 -5.81
N LEU A 79 4.08 -1.91 -4.85
CA LEU A 79 5.48 -1.49 -4.75
C LEU A 79 6.40 -2.71 -4.64
N GLY A 80 6.13 -3.61 -3.68
CA GLY A 80 6.97 -4.80 -3.44
C GLY A 80 6.96 -5.77 -4.60
N GLY A 81 5.82 -5.97 -5.25
CA GLY A 81 5.71 -6.84 -6.41
C GLY A 81 6.53 -6.32 -7.60
N ARG A 82 6.41 -5.01 -7.93
CA ARG A 82 7.17 -4.38 -9.02
C ARG A 82 8.68 -4.45 -8.76
N TYR A 83 9.08 -4.04 -7.56
CA TYR A 83 10.50 -4.04 -7.21
C TYR A 83 11.10 -5.45 -7.19
N ALA A 84 10.46 -6.41 -6.53
CA ALA A 84 10.95 -7.78 -6.46
C ALA A 84 11.07 -8.44 -7.83
N GLN A 85 10.10 -8.22 -8.73
CA GLN A 85 10.18 -8.70 -10.11
C GLN A 85 11.36 -8.09 -10.89
N ALA A 86 11.55 -6.75 -10.77
CA ALA A 86 12.64 -6.06 -11.44
C ALA A 86 14.01 -6.50 -10.91
N PHE A 87 14.16 -6.60 -9.58
CA PHE A 87 15.35 -7.07 -8.91
C PHE A 87 15.69 -8.53 -9.32
N ASN A 88 14.71 -9.43 -9.23
CA ASN A 88 14.92 -10.84 -9.58
C ASN A 88 15.31 -11.00 -11.05
N ARG A 89 14.67 -10.27 -11.97
CA ARG A 89 15.02 -10.28 -13.40
C ARG A 89 16.44 -9.78 -13.64
N ARG A 90 16.81 -8.65 -13.00
CA ARG A 90 18.15 -8.05 -13.17
C ARG A 90 19.25 -8.95 -12.66
N HIS A 91 19.00 -9.66 -11.56
CA HIS A 91 20.00 -10.45 -10.86
C HIS A 91 19.91 -11.97 -11.10
N GLY A 92 19.10 -12.41 -12.07
CA GLY A 92 18.92 -13.83 -12.40
C GLY A 92 18.39 -14.67 -11.22
N ARG A 93 17.56 -14.07 -10.33
CA ARG A 93 17.01 -14.75 -9.13
C ARG A 93 15.60 -15.23 -9.35
N GLY A 94 15.26 -16.35 -8.66
CA GLY A 94 13.89 -16.79 -8.40
C GLY A 94 13.48 -16.59 -6.94
N GLY A 95 12.18 -16.70 -6.67
CA GLY A 95 11.62 -16.71 -5.34
C GLY A 95 11.45 -15.33 -4.67
N PRO A 96 11.04 -15.32 -3.38
CA PRO A 96 10.75 -14.09 -2.66
C PRO A 96 12.03 -13.30 -2.34
N LEU A 97 11.96 -11.98 -2.46
CA LEU A 97 13.02 -11.04 -2.09
C LEU A 97 12.80 -10.48 -0.68
N ILE A 98 11.53 -10.27 -0.31
CA ILE A 98 11.12 -9.59 0.92
C ILE A 98 10.63 -10.64 1.93
N ASP A 99 11.07 -10.52 3.20
CA ASP A 99 10.65 -11.37 4.30
C ASP A 99 9.20 -11.08 4.70
N GLY A 100 8.29 -11.88 4.16
CA GLY A 100 6.88 -11.83 4.48
C GLY A 100 6.23 -10.46 4.23
N ARG A 101 5.34 -10.05 5.15
CA ARG A 101 4.60 -8.79 5.02
C ARG A 101 5.38 -7.62 5.64
N PHE A 102 5.29 -6.42 5.04
CA PHE A 102 5.82 -5.20 5.64
C PHE A 102 5.29 -5.01 7.08
N ARG A 103 6.03 -4.32 7.92
CA ARG A 103 5.61 -3.86 9.24
C ARG A 103 5.11 -2.43 9.12
N SER A 104 4.09 -2.08 9.89
CA SER A 104 3.50 -0.73 9.91
C SER A 104 3.19 -0.35 11.35
N LEU A 105 3.55 0.87 11.70
CA LEU A 105 3.15 1.54 12.95
C LEU A 105 2.34 2.77 12.55
N LEU A 106 1.22 2.98 13.21
CA LEU A 106 0.45 4.20 13.09
C LEU A 106 1.09 5.28 13.97
N ILE A 107 1.33 6.45 13.39
CA ILE A 107 2.03 7.56 14.04
C ILE A 107 1.03 8.68 14.33
N ASP A 108 1.04 9.17 15.55
CA ASP A 108 0.30 10.38 15.93
C ASP A 108 0.90 11.59 15.19
N PRO A 109 0.15 12.22 14.27
CA PRO A 109 0.68 13.35 13.50
C PRO A 109 0.88 14.62 14.36
N GLY A 110 0.23 14.70 15.52
CA GLY A 110 0.37 15.84 16.45
C GLY A 110 1.64 15.74 17.29
N THR A 111 1.84 14.61 17.96
CA THR A 111 2.87 14.49 18.99
C THR A 111 4.10 13.72 18.54
N ALA A 112 4.00 12.82 17.55
CA ALA A 112 5.09 11.92 17.18
C ALA A 112 5.65 12.13 15.76
N PHE A 113 5.14 13.10 15.00
CA PHE A 113 5.53 13.32 13.59
C PHE A 113 7.04 13.61 13.44
N LEU A 114 7.55 14.62 14.14
CA LEU A 114 8.97 15.02 14.02
C LEU A 114 9.92 13.94 14.56
N ASP A 115 9.50 13.22 15.58
CA ASP A 115 10.23 12.06 16.08
C ASP A 115 10.30 10.93 15.04
N ALA A 116 9.18 10.66 14.37
CA ALA A 116 9.16 9.65 13.30
C ALA A 116 10.06 10.04 12.12
N VAL A 117 10.02 11.30 11.70
CA VAL A 117 10.94 11.85 10.69
C VAL A 117 12.40 11.69 11.14
N ARG A 118 12.72 12.04 12.39
CA ARG A 118 14.07 11.91 12.95
C ARG A 118 14.54 10.46 12.97
N VAL A 119 13.69 9.53 13.40
CA VAL A 119 14.04 8.10 13.46
C VAL A 119 14.34 7.55 12.07
N VAL A 120 13.55 7.90 11.05
CA VAL A 120 13.80 7.49 9.65
C VAL A 120 15.08 8.14 9.13
N ALA A 121 15.29 9.44 9.35
CA ALA A 121 16.51 10.15 8.92
C ALA A 121 17.79 9.56 9.54
N LEU A 122 17.72 9.11 10.78
CA LEU A 122 18.85 8.53 11.54
C LEU A 122 18.97 7.01 11.36
N ALA A 123 18.10 6.38 10.59
CA ALA A 123 18.17 4.93 10.33
C ALA A 123 19.51 4.47 9.74
N PRO A 124 20.16 5.20 8.81
CA PRO A 124 21.48 4.84 8.30
C PRO A 124 22.58 4.90 9.38
N VAL A 125 22.52 5.88 10.28
CA VAL A 125 23.45 6.01 11.41
C VAL A 125 23.27 4.86 12.40
N ARG A 126 22.02 4.56 12.75
CA ARG A 126 21.65 3.41 13.60
C ARG A 126 22.10 2.07 12.99
N ALA A 127 22.06 1.95 11.66
CA ALA A 127 22.53 0.78 10.92
C ALA A 127 24.05 0.78 10.67
N ARG A 128 24.80 1.80 11.15
CA ARG A 128 26.23 1.99 10.94
C ARG A 128 26.66 2.09 9.46
N LEU A 129 25.76 2.59 8.60
CA LEU A 129 26.01 2.80 7.17
C LEU A 129 26.55 4.21 6.87
N ALA A 130 26.33 5.15 7.78
CA ALA A 130 26.83 6.52 7.70
C ALA A 130 27.18 7.04 9.10
N ARG A 131 28.09 8.03 9.16
CA ARG A 131 28.47 8.71 10.40
C ARG A 131 27.44 9.75 10.80
N ALA A 132 26.85 10.45 9.85
CA ALA A 132 25.78 11.40 10.05
C ALA A 132 24.59 11.11 9.09
N ALA A 133 23.37 11.53 9.47
CA ALA A 133 22.17 11.31 8.67
C ALA A 133 22.25 11.98 7.29
N LEU A 134 22.93 13.12 7.20
CA LEU A 134 23.04 13.92 5.98
C LEU A 134 24.08 13.36 4.99
N ASP A 135 24.97 12.46 5.45
CA ASP A 135 25.95 11.80 4.59
C ASP A 135 25.36 10.64 3.76
N TRP A 136 24.15 10.20 4.11
CA TRP A 136 23.52 9.06 3.45
C TRP A 136 22.60 9.51 2.31
N ARG A 137 23.13 9.48 1.08
CA ARG A 137 22.38 9.91 -0.13
C ARG A 137 21.09 9.12 -0.40
N TRP A 138 20.97 7.91 0.13
CA TRP A 138 19.82 7.03 -0.05
C TRP A 138 18.73 7.23 1.01
N SER A 139 18.63 8.45 1.53
CA SER A 139 17.56 8.87 2.41
C SER A 139 17.00 10.24 2.00
N SER A 140 15.83 10.56 2.53
CA SER A 140 15.21 11.88 2.35
C SER A 140 15.90 13.01 3.14
N ALA A 141 16.82 12.69 4.05
CA ALA A 141 17.42 13.68 4.96
C ALA A 141 18.19 14.79 4.23
N PRO A 142 19.09 14.49 3.25
CA PRO A 142 19.79 15.55 2.51
C PRO A 142 18.82 16.49 1.77
N ALA A 143 17.79 15.94 1.09
CA ALA A 143 16.80 16.75 0.38
C ALA A 143 15.96 17.62 1.33
N THR A 144 15.58 17.10 2.50
CA THR A 144 14.84 17.86 3.53
C THR A 144 15.70 18.97 4.10
N ALA A 145 17.00 18.73 4.30
CA ALA A 145 17.98 19.75 4.74
C ALA A 145 18.30 20.78 3.65
N GLY A 146 17.90 20.55 2.39
CA GLY A 146 18.21 21.40 1.25
C GLY A 146 19.63 21.24 0.72
N LEU A 147 20.24 20.08 0.94
CA LEU A 147 21.61 19.73 0.51
C LEU A 147 21.62 18.82 -0.73
N ALA A 148 20.44 18.34 -1.16
CA ALA A 148 20.27 17.53 -2.37
C ALA A 148 18.95 17.92 -3.07
N GLU A 149 18.85 17.54 -4.34
CA GLU A 149 17.63 17.71 -5.10
C GLU A 149 16.49 16.88 -4.48
N ARG A 150 15.32 17.46 -4.45
CA ARG A 150 14.12 16.84 -3.88
C ARG A 150 13.34 16.13 -4.97
N PRO A 151 13.13 14.81 -4.87
CA PRO A 151 12.18 14.12 -5.74
C PRO A 151 10.79 14.78 -5.70
N SER A 152 10.11 14.90 -6.82
CA SER A 152 8.80 15.57 -6.92
C SER A 152 7.73 14.98 -6.01
N TRP A 153 7.79 13.68 -5.77
CA TRP A 153 6.87 12.93 -4.91
C TRP A 153 7.20 13.01 -3.39
N LEU A 154 8.36 13.57 -3.01
CA LEU A 154 8.75 13.73 -1.60
C LEU A 154 8.19 15.04 -1.04
N THR A 155 7.44 14.97 0.04
CA THR A 155 6.85 16.13 0.73
C THR A 155 7.67 16.53 1.94
N VAL A 156 8.50 17.56 1.82
CA VAL A 156 9.33 18.08 2.90
C VAL A 156 8.66 19.22 3.69
N ASP A 157 7.66 19.86 3.10
CA ASP A 157 7.04 21.08 3.66
C ASP A 157 6.31 20.83 4.99
N ALA A 158 5.70 19.65 5.15
CA ALA A 158 5.06 19.27 6.40
C ALA A 158 6.06 19.20 7.57
N THR A 159 7.26 18.69 7.30
CA THR A 159 8.37 18.65 8.29
C THR A 159 8.91 20.04 8.56
N LEU A 160 9.21 20.81 7.50
CA LEU A 160 9.85 22.11 7.65
C LEU A 160 8.94 23.13 8.35
N ARG A 161 7.63 23.17 8.00
CA ARG A 161 6.67 24.07 8.66
C ARG A 161 6.51 23.83 10.16
N ARG A 162 6.63 22.57 10.61
CA ARG A 162 6.60 22.23 12.05
C ARG A 162 7.86 22.73 12.80
N LEU A 163 8.95 22.92 12.08
CA LEU A 163 10.21 23.41 12.66
C LEU A 163 10.29 24.95 12.66
N SER A 164 9.86 25.59 11.57
CA SER A 164 9.81 27.07 11.47
C SER A 164 8.98 27.49 10.27
N PRO A 165 8.27 28.65 10.32
CA PRO A 165 7.65 29.24 9.15
C PRO A 165 8.67 29.72 8.10
N ALA A 166 9.85 30.19 8.54
CA ALA A 166 10.93 30.62 7.66
C ALA A 166 11.74 29.40 7.17
N ARG A 167 11.72 29.13 5.87
CA ARG A 167 12.33 27.95 5.25
C ARG A 167 13.83 27.78 5.53
N PRO A 168 14.69 28.82 5.47
CA PRO A 168 16.11 28.68 5.83
C PRO A 168 16.29 28.24 7.27
N ARG A 169 15.55 28.86 8.21
CA ARG A 169 15.58 28.52 9.64
C ARG A 169 15.01 27.13 9.91
N ALA A 170 13.99 26.71 9.17
CA ALA A 170 13.44 25.36 9.26
C ALA A 170 14.47 24.30 8.86
N ARG A 171 15.20 24.52 7.76
CA ARG A 171 16.30 23.64 7.33
C ARG A 171 17.45 23.57 8.34
N GLU A 172 17.81 24.69 8.93
CA GLU A 172 18.82 24.73 9.99
C GLU A 172 18.36 23.90 11.21
N ARG A 173 17.13 24.12 11.67
CA ARG A 173 16.55 23.35 12.77
C ARG A 173 16.45 21.85 12.45
N PHE A 174 16.14 21.51 11.19
CA PHE A 174 16.13 20.13 10.75
C PHE A 174 17.54 19.51 10.83
N ARG A 175 18.58 20.20 10.36
CA ARG A 175 19.96 19.73 10.48
C ARG A 175 20.36 19.48 11.94
N ARG A 176 20.01 20.39 12.86
CA ARG A 176 20.22 20.19 14.30
C ARG A 176 19.43 18.99 14.84
N LEU A 177 18.18 18.80 14.41
CA LEU A 177 17.34 17.67 14.82
C LEU A 177 17.98 16.33 14.46
N VAL A 178 18.57 16.21 13.27
CA VAL A 178 19.17 14.95 12.78
C VAL A 178 20.67 14.82 13.12
N SER A 179 21.33 15.85 13.66
CA SER A 179 22.68 15.75 14.18
C SER A 179 22.75 15.16 15.59
N ASP A 180 21.67 15.27 16.36
CA ASP A 180 21.59 14.64 17.67
C ASP A 180 21.35 13.13 17.55
N THR A 181 22.40 12.35 17.74
CA THR A 181 22.36 10.88 17.66
C THR A 181 22.07 10.19 19.00
N ARG A 182 21.82 10.96 20.07
CA ARG A 182 21.49 10.40 21.39
C ARG A 182 20.08 9.81 21.41
N ASN A 183 19.90 8.71 22.11
CA ASN A 183 18.60 8.07 22.34
C ASN A 183 17.79 7.74 21.07
N ILE A 184 18.46 7.31 20.00
CA ILE A 184 17.80 6.89 18.77
C ILE A 184 17.19 5.48 18.97
N ARG A 185 16.05 5.42 19.64
CA ARG A 185 15.30 4.14 19.76
C ARG A 185 14.40 3.94 18.56
N PRO A 186 14.31 2.71 18.02
CA PRO A 186 13.33 2.40 16.99
C PRO A 186 11.90 2.73 17.45
N LEU A 187 11.06 3.25 16.56
CA LEU A 187 9.67 3.63 16.90
C LEU A 187 8.87 2.48 17.53
N ARG A 188 9.15 1.23 17.15
CA ARG A 188 8.49 0.04 17.70
C ARG A 188 8.70 -0.13 19.23
N GLU A 189 9.82 0.33 19.76
CA GLU A 189 10.13 0.28 21.20
C GLU A 189 9.35 1.35 21.99
N ARG A 190 8.81 2.34 21.29
CA ARG A 190 8.01 3.44 21.82
C ARG A 190 6.52 3.25 21.59
N ALA A 191 6.12 2.15 20.94
CA ALA A 191 4.74 1.89 20.61
C ALA A 191 3.92 1.53 21.84
N LEU A 192 2.85 2.27 22.11
CA LEU A 192 1.95 2.09 23.25
C LEU A 192 1.14 0.77 23.16
N SER A 193 0.88 0.27 21.94
CA SER A 193 0.03 -0.91 21.72
C SER A 193 0.54 -1.81 20.59
N ARG A 194 1.83 -1.99 20.44
CA ARG A 194 2.51 -2.68 19.32
C ARG A 194 2.25 -2.09 17.93
N LEU A 195 1.25 -1.23 17.76
CA LEU A 195 0.81 -0.70 16.47
C LEU A 195 0.73 0.83 16.41
N VAL A 196 0.73 1.54 17.56
CA VAL A 196 0.49 2.98 17.65
C VAL A 196 1.63 3.66 18.40
N VAL A 197 2.18 4.73 17.84
CA VAL A 197 3.18 5.60 18.46
C VAL A 197 2.61 7.02 18.58
N GLY A 198 2.58 7.58 19.79
CA GLY A 198 2.03 8.91 20.05
C GLY A 198 1.44 9.03 21.45
N SER A 199 0.45 9.91 21.60
CA SER A 199 -0.24 10.15 22.86
C SER A 199 -1.23 9.02 23.24
N ALA A 200 -1.58 8.95 24.51
CA ALA A 200 -2.60 8.03 25.00
C ALA A 200 -3.99 8.36 24.41
N GLU A 201 -4.28 9.65 24.23
CA GLU A 201 -5.50 10.15 23.58
C GLU A 201 -5.60 9.63 22.15
N PHE A 202 -4.55 9.78 21.36
CA PHE A 202 -4.51 9.28 19.99
C PHE A 202 -4.72 7.75 19.95
N ALA A 203 -4.06 7.02 20.84
CA ALA A 203 -4.24 5.56 20.93
C ALA A 203 -5.68 5.16 21.28
N ARG A 204 -6.37 5.97 22.10
CA ARG A 204 -7.79 5.79 22.43
C ARG A 204 -8.68 6.11 21.24
N GLU A 205 -8.46 7.24 20.57
CA GLU A 205 -9.17 7.61 19.34
C GLU A 205 -9.08 6.54 18.27
N VAL A 206 -7.89 6.03 18.02
CA VAL A 206 -7.66 4.93 17.05
C VAL A 206 -8.46 3.69 17.45
N ARG A 207 -8.49 3.32 18.73
CA ARG A 207 -9.30 2.18 19.21
C ARG A 207 -10.79 2.40 18.97
N LEU A 208 -11.30 3.59 19.25
CA LEU A 208 -12.69 3.94 18.99
C LEU A 208 -13.03 3.88 17.50
N ARG A 209 -12.18 4.42 16.64
CA ARG A 209 -12.35 4.35 15.17
C ARG A 209 -12.33 2.91 14.64
N LEU A 210 -11.53 2.04 15.24
CA LEU A 210 -11.47 0.62 14.86
C LEU A 210 -12.66 -0.19 15.41
N ALA A 211 -13.20 0.20 16.55
CA ALA A 211 -14.39 -0.39 17.16
C ALA A 211 -15.69 0.12 16.53
N ALA A 212 -15.67 1.30 15.90
CA ALA A 212 -16.84 1.82 15.21
C ALA A 212 -17.28 0.82 14.12
N PRO A 213 -18.59 0.57 13.97
CA PRO A 213 -19.09 -0.21 12.85
C PRO A 213 -18.53 0.39 11.58
N ARG A 214 -17.86 -0.43 10.77
CA ARG A 214 -17.46 0.03 9.44
C ARG A 214 -18.70 0.53 8.74
N PRO A 215 -18.70 1.75 8.15
CA PRO A 215 -19.79 2.13 7.28
C PRO A 215 -20.00 0.97 6.31
N PRO A 216 -21.26 0.61 5.99
CA PRO A 216 -21.54 -0.45 5.06
C PRO A 216 -20.63 -0.20 3.86
N SER A 217 -19.75 -1.15 3.57
CA SER A 217 -18.92 -1.02 2.38
C SER A 217 -19.90 -0.86 1.23
N ASP A 218 -19.67 0.09 0.32
CA ASP A 218 -20.38 0.12 -0.98
C ASP A 218 -20.18 -1.17 -1.79
N ARG A 219 -19.50 -2.14 -1.19
CA ARG A 219 -19.37 -3.49 -1.73
C ARG A 219 -20.57 -4.29 -1.23
N PRO A 220 -21.36 -4.82 -2.13
CA PRO A 220 -22.43 -5.75 -1.83
C PRO A 220 -21.91 -6.84 -0.86
N ARG A 221 -22.75 -7.23 0.09
CA ARG A 221 -22.39 -8.32 1.02
C ARG A 221 -22.08 -9.57 0.19
N PRO A 222 -20.89 -10.19 0.35
CA PRO A 222 -20.62 -11.45 -0.33
C PRO A 222 -21.69 -12.47 0.09
N GLY A 223 -22.36 -13.09 -0.89
CA GLY A 223 -23.44 -14.04 -0.67
C GLY A 223 -24.87 -13.47 -0.85
N ALA A 224 -25.00 -12.19 -1.22
CA ALA A 224 -26.30 -11.56 -1.44
C ALA A 224 -27.06 -12.14 -2.66
N VAL A 225 -26.37 -12.68 -3.68
CA VAL A 225 -26.98 -13.18 -4.91
C VAL A 225 -26.48 -14.59 -5.23
N GLU A 226 -27.36 -15.48 -5.66
CA GLU A 226 -26.97 -16.81 -6.11
C GLU A 226 -26.25 -16.79 -7.45
N LEU A 227 -25.31 -17.72 -7.64
CA LEU A 227 -24.49 -17.82 -8.86
C LEU A 227 -25.37 -18.05 -10.12
N SER A 228 -26.43 -18.83 -10.01
CA SER A 228 -27.44 -19.08 -11.04
C SER A 228 -28.05 -17.78 -11.57
N ARG A 229 -28.45 -16.89 -10.67
CA ARG A 229 -29.01 -15.58 -11.04
C ARG A 229 -28.00 -14.68 -11.74
N VAL A 230 -26.74 -14.67 -11.25
CA VAL A 230 -25.67 -13.92 -11.94
C VAL A 230 -25.45 -14.44 -13.35
N ARG A 231 -25.43 -15.76 -13.55
CA ARG A 231 -25.29 -16.39 -14.86
C ARG A 231 -26.44 -16.02 -15.81
N ALA A 232 -27.68 -16.17 -15.35
CA ALA A 232 -28.87 -15.84 -16.12
C ALA A 232 -28.91 -14.36 -16.53
N ALA A 233 -28.64 -13.46 -15.60
CA ALA A 233 -28.61 -12.03 -15.87
C ALA A 233 -27.53 -11.63 -16.88
N VAL A 234 -26.33 -12.21 -16.79
CA VAL A 234 -25.25 -11.97 -17.75
C VAL A 234 -25.60 -12.56 -19.12
N ALA A 235 -26.09 -13.80 -19.15
CA ALA A 235 -26.49 -14.44 -20.39
C ALA A 235 -27.55 -13.60 -21.13
N SER A 236 -28.58 -13.15 -20.44
CA SER A 236 -29.62 -12.28 -20.98
C SER A 236 -29.06 -10.94 -21.49
N ARG A 237 -28.22 -10.25 -20.68
CA ARG A 237 -27.70 -8.91 -21.02
C ARG A 237 -26.77 -8.91 -22.24
N PHE A 238 -26.02 -10.01 -22.44
CA PHE A 238 -25.06 -10.14 -23.52
C PHE A 238 -25.59 -11.01 -24.70
N GLY A 239 -26.84 -11.47 -24.64
CA GLY A 239 -27.44 -12.26 -25.70
C GLY A 239 -26.73 -13.60 -25.95
N VAL A 240 -26.19 -14.24 -24.90
CA VAL A 240 -25.48 -15.51 -25.01
C VAL A 240 -26.18 -16.59 -24.18
N ALA A 241 -26.04 -17.85 -24.58
CA ALA A 241 -26.54 -18.95 -23.77
C ALA A 241 -25.64 -19.13 -22.52
N GLU A 242 -26.22 -19.46 -21.35
CA GLU A 242 -25.44 -19.66 -20.11
C GLU A 242 -24.24 -20.61 -20.25
N PRO A 243 -24.34 -21.75 -20.97
CA PRO A 243 -23.18 -22.62 -21.19
C PRO A 243 -22.03 -21.96 -21.95
N ALA A 244 -22.29 -20.90 -22.73
CA ALA A 244 -21.25 -20.16 -23.43
C ALA A 244 -20.36 -19.34 -22.48
N LEU A 245 -20.85 -19.02 -21.27
CA LEU A 245 -20.05 -18.34 -20.24
C LEU A 245 -18.87 -19.20 -19.72
N VAL A 246 -18.96 -20.52 -19.89
CA VAL A 246 -17.91 -21.47 -19.54
C VAL A 246 -16.93 -21.71 -20.69
N ARG A 247 -17.43 -21.72 -21.95
CA ARG A 247 -16.66 -22.03 -23.16
C ARG A 247 -15.75 -20.86 -23.59
N ALA A 248 -14.81 -21.14 -24.50
CA ALA A 248 -14.02 -20.09 -25.15
C ALA A 248 -14.91 -19.33 -26.16
N GLY A 249 -14.85 -17.98 -26.18
CA GLY A 249 -15.54 -17.17 -27.19
C GLY A 249 -16.41 -16.02 -26.70
N ALA A 250 -17.08 -16.15 -25.56
CA ALA A 250 -17.90 -15.07 -24.98
C ALA A 250 -17.08 -14.14 -24.08
N HIS A 251 -16.09 -13.42 -24.64
CA HIS A 251 -15.03 -12.79 -23.85
C HIS A 251 -15.54 -11.72 -22.86
N GLU A 252 -16.38 -10.80 -23.29
CA GLU A 252 -16.95 -9.74 -22.43
C GLU A 252 -17.97 -10.30 -21.44
N ALA A 253 -18.88 -11.15 -21.91
CA ALA A 253 -19.86 -11.81 -21.06
C ALA A 253 -19.19 -12.65 -19.96
N LYS A 254 -18.12 -13.39 -20.30
CA LYS A 254 -17.36 -14.18 -19.34
C LYS A 254 -16.62 -13.30 -18.31
N VAL A 255 -16.08 -12.17 -18.74
CA VAL A 255 -15.48 -11.16 -17.85
C VAL A 255 -16.51 -10.60 -16.89
N ALA A 256 -17.71 -10.24 -17.41
CA ALA A 256 -18.82 -9.75 -16.60
C ALA A 256 -19.28 -10.80 -15.58
N ALA A 257 -19.47 -12.05 -16.00
CA ALA A 257 -19.88 -13.14 -15.14
C ALA A 257 -18.88 -13.40 -14.00
N ILE A 258 -17.58 -13.46 -14.31
CA ILE A 258 -16.53 -13.64 -13.31
C ILE A 258 -16.49 -12.46 -12.33
N TRP A 259 -16.58 -11.23 -12.84
CA TRP A 259 -16.51 -10.02 -12.02
C TRP A 259 -17.70 -9.91 -11.07
N LEU A 260 -18.94 -10.05 -11.57
CA LEU A 260 -20.16 -10.00 -10.78
C LEU A 260 -20.23 -11.15 -9.77
N SER A 261 -19.93 -12.38 -10.18
CA SER A 261 -19.94 -13.53 -9.27
C SER A 261 -18.99 -13.32 -8.09
N ARG A 262 -17.76 -12.84 -8.35
CA ARG A 262 -16.78 -12.62 -7.28
C ARG A 262 -17.20 -11.52 -6.31
N ARG A 263 -18.05 -10.59 -6.72
CA ARG A 263 -18.54 -9.49 -5.88
C ARG A 263 -19.82 -9.84 -5.12
N LEU A 264 -20.72 -10.59 -5.74
CA LEU A 264 -22.11 -10.75 -5.27
C LEU A 264 -22.39 -12.10 -4.59
N THR A 265 -21.68 -13.17 -4.97
CA THR A 265 -22.05 -14.53 -4.52
C THR A 265 -21.29 -15.02 -3.28
N GLY A 266 -20.32 -14.26 -2.77
CA GLY A 266 -19.48 -14.74 -1.65
C GLY A 266 -18.46 -15.84 -2.01
N LEU A 267 -18.53 -16.43 -3.20
CA LEU A 267 -17.64 -17.49 -3.65
C LEU A 267 -16.19 -17.02 -3.69
N SER A 268 -15.26 -17.90 -3.33
CA SER A 268 -13.82 -17.66 -3.43
C SER A 268 -13.37 -17.56 -4.89
N GLY A 269 -12.18 -17.01 -5.13
CA GLY A 269 -11.62 -16.96 -6.49
C GLY A 269 -11.39 -18.34 -7.09
N ARG A 270 -11.24 -19.40 -6.28
CA ARG A 270 -11.14 -20.79 -6.72
C ARG A 270 -12.49 -21.29 -7.19
N GLU A 271 -13.52 -21.15 -6.38
CA GLU A 271 -14.89 -21.60 -6.70
C GLU A 271 -15.46 -20.87 -7.93
N VAL A 272 -15.24 -19.56 -8.05
CA VAL A 272 -15.59 -18.82 -9.27
C VAL A 272 -14.79 -19.32 -10.48
N GLY A 273 -13.50 -19.64 -10.28
CA GLY A 273 -12.68 -20.23 -11.34
C GLY A 273 -13.21 -21.56 -11.84
N GLU A 274 -13.58 -22.45 -10.93
CA GLU A 274 -14.20 -23.76 -11.22
C GLU A 274 -15.54 -23.56 -11.94
N ALA A 275 -16.40 -22.65 -11.48
CA ALA A 275 -17.70 -22.36 -12.05
C ALA A 275 -17.68 -21.83 -13.49
N PHE A 276 -16.60 -21.17 -13.90
CA PHE A 276 -16.45 -20.59 -15.25
C PHE A 276 -15.32 -21.23 -16.07
N GLY A 277 -14.77 -22.37 -15.64
CA GLY A 277 -13.73 -23.11 -16.35
C GLY A 277 -12.45 -22.31 -16.55
N VAL A 278 -12.03 -21.51 -15.52
CA VAL A 278 -10.81 -20.72 -15.58
C VAL A 278 -9.94 -20.93 -14.33
N ARG A 279 -8.64 -20.75 -14.47
CA ARG A 279 -7.72 -20.83 -13.32
C ARG A 279 -7.98 -19.67 -12.33
N PRO A 280 -7.79 -19.86 -11.01
CA PRO A 280 -7.96 -18.79 -10.01
C PRO A 280 -7.17 -17.51 -10.29
N ALA A 281 -5.99 -17.63 -10.90
CA ALA A 281 -5.20 -16.50 -11.36
C ALA A 281 -5.93 -15.65 -12.41
N ARG A 282 -6.72 -16.27 -13.30
CA ARG A 282 -7.53 -15.55 -14.30
C ARG A 282 -8.64 -14.74 -13.64
N VAL A 283 -9.28 -15.26 -12.58
CA VAL A 283 -10.28 -14.52 -11.79
C VAL A 283 -9.66 -13.27 -11.19
N SER A 284 -8.47 -13.39 -10.58
CA SER A 284 -7.73 -12.24 -10.03
C SER A 284 -7.35 -11.21 -11.09
N ASN A 285 -6.94 -11.69 -12.29
CA ASN A 285 -6.60 -10.81 -13.42
C ASN A 285 -7.84 -10.05 -13.93
N VAL A 286 -8.99 -10.71 -14.08
CA VAL A 286 -10.25 -10.05 -14.49
C VAL A 286 -10.61 -8.92 -13.51
N LEU A 287 -10.55 -9.16 -12.20
CA LEU A 287 -10.80 -8.12 -11.20
C LEU A 287 -9.80 -6.95 -11.29
N GLY A 288 -8.55 -7.28 -11.56
CA GLY A 288 -7.49 -6.31 -11.77
C GLY A 288 -7.71 -5.49 -13.04
N ASP A 289 -7.99 -6.14 -14.16
CA ASP A 289 -8.19 -5.55 -15.49
C ASP A 289 -9.39 -4.59 -15.52
N VAL A 290 -10.51 -4.93 -14.89
CA VAL A 290 -11.67 -4.03 -14.74
C VAL A 290 -11.31 -2.81 -13.91
N ARG A 291 -10.56 -3.00 -12.81
CA ARG A 291 -10.15 -1.90 -11.93
C ARG A 291 -9.13 -0.96 -12.60
N THR A 292 -8.20 -1.50 -13.39
CA THR A 292 -7.13 -0.72 -14.05
C THR A 292 -7.55 -0.07 -15.37
N GLY A 293 -8.81 -0.28 -15.80
CA GLY A 293 -9.38 0.38 -16.96
C GLY A 293 -9.21 -0.36 -18.28
N ARG A 294 -8.64 -1.57 -18.31
CA ARG A 294 -8.60 -2.41 -19.53
C ARG A 294 -10.00 -2.67 -20.06
N TRP A 295 -11.01 -2.72 -19.19
CA TRP A 295 -12.42 -2.92 -19.50
C TRP A 295 -13.25 -1.65 -19.24
N ARG A 296 -12.70 -0.48 -19.57
CA ARG A 296 -13.33 0.82 -19.30
C ARG A 296 -14.72 0.93 -19.92
N ALA A 297 -14.89 0.42 -21.14
CA ALA A 297 -16.18 0.42 -21.85
C ALA A 297 -17.23 -0.49 -21.19
N LEU A 298 -16.79 -1.59 -20.57
CA LEU A 298 -17.68 -2.56 -19.92
C LEU A 298 -18.12 -2.12 -18.51
N ARG A 299 -17.35 -1.23 -17.87
CA ARG A 299 -17.55 -0.86 -16.48
C ARG A 299 -18.94 -0.29 -16.15
N PRO A 300 -19.52 0.64 -16.94
CA PRO A 300 -20.88 1.14 -16.69
C PRO A 300 -21.93 0.01 -16.69
N THR A 301 -21.84 -0.91 -17.64
CA THR A 301 -22.72 -2.07 -17.73
C THR A 301 -22.59 -2.99 -16.51
N LEU A 302 -21.36 -3.20 -16.01
CA LEU A 302 -21.12 -3.99 -14.80
C LEU A 302 -21.72 -3.36 -13.55
N GLU A 303 -21.59 -2.05 -13.41
CA GLU A 303 -22.13 -1.29 -12.27
C GLU A 303 -23.67 -1.23 -12.31
N GLU A 304 -24.27 -1.12 -13.47
CA GLU A 304 -25.73 -1.20 -13.68
C GLU A 304 -26.27 -2.56 -13.30
N MET A 305 -25.65 -3.64 -13.83
CA MET A 305 -26.06 -5.00 -13.52
C MET A 305 -25.88 -5.35 -12.04
N GLU A 306 -24.82 -4.88 -11.41
CA GLU A 306 -24.60 -5.06 -9.98
C GLU A 306 -25.74 -4.45 -9.16
N LYS A 307 -26.13 -3.20 -9.46
CA LYS A 307 -27.25 -2.52 -8.78
C LYS A 307 -28.56 -3.25 -8.96
N ARG A 308 -28.84 -3.69 -10.19
CA ARG A 308 -30.07 -4.42 -10.51
C ARG A 308 -30.17 -5.75 -9.77
N LEU A 309 -29.10 -6.56 -9.79
CA LEU A 309 -29.05 -7.86 -9.12
C LEU A 309 -29.19 -7.75 -7.59
N LEU A 310 -28.79 -6.65 -7.01
CA LEU A 310 -28.94 -6.37 -5.58
C LEU A 310 -30.38 -5.94 -5.25
N ALA A 311 -30.96 -5.03 -6.06
CA ALA A 311 -32.33 -4.53 -5.84
C ALA A 311 -33.41 -5.63 -6.01
N GLU A 312 -33.18 -6.61 -6.87
CA GLU A 312 -34.07 -7.75 -7.06
C GLU A 312 -33.96 -8.82 -5.94
N ASN A 313 -33.08 -8.61 -4.96
CA ASN A 313 -32.83 -9.56 -3.87
C ASN A 313 -33.23 -9.01 -2.48
N GLU A 314 -33.71 -7.74 -2.41
CA GLU A 314 -34.37 -7.14 -1.27
C GLU A 314 -35.88 -7.42 -1.30
#